data_28183434f0d5003150a7b2263954cedb
#
_entry.id   28183434f0d5003150a7b2263954cedb
#
_cell.length_a   1.000
_cell.length_b   1.000
_cell.length_c   1.000
_cell.angle_alpha   90.00
_cell.angle_beta   90.00
_cell.angle_gamma   90.00
#
_symmetry.space_group_name_H-M   'P 1'
#
loop_
_entity.id
_entity.type
_entity.pdbx_description
1 polymer ?
#
loop_
_entity_poly.entity_id
_entity_poly.type
_entity_poly.pdbx_seq_one_letter_code
_entity_poly.pdbx_strand_id
1 'polypeptide(L)'
;MCFLPNSPTLIGDLGVKNDKTVSALRSLGDEIRDTTDAVIIMSPHFRTSGSFGIVSSPWLKQIYDFYGFPSDFYEIKYEPPGDPDLAKEIMRLGSENSIGIGQVTNWGLDHGAWSPLVHIFRDADVPVVPLSICPEIGPQAHVLLGKLMRSQSIKKNICILSTGSLIHRLDLFQRGNQETPPAAVEYLNLCISAFNEGNWEKIWNVPPDIVRAASPEGHNLPLRFIQGAVGEKFKSRILSNEIEFNAASLTTVIFESL
;
A
#
# COMPACT_ATOMS: atom_id res chain seq x y z
N MET A 1 -9.07 -0.20 -7.35
CA MET A 1 -8.05 0.41 -6.47
C MET A 1 -8.03 -0.36 -5.17
N CYS A 2 -6.84 -0.62 -4.58
CA CYS A 2 -6.77 -1.47 -3.37
C CYS A 2 -5.82 -0.89 -2.32
N PHE A 3 -6.17 -1.15 -1.03
CA PHE A 3 -5.27 -1.03 0.10
C PHE A 3 -4.92 -2.44 0.56
N LEU A 4 -3.62 -2.73 0.70
CA LEU A 4 -3.09 -4.07 0.89
C LEU A 4 -2.16 -4.15 2.10
N PRO A 5 -2.07 -5.30 2.77
CA PRO A 5 -1.03 -5.54 3.76
C PRO A 5 0.34 -5.65 3.10
N ASN A 6 1.40 -5.46 3.89
CA ASN A 6 2.78 -5.42 3.40
C ASN A 6 3.76 -6.20 4.29
N SER A 7 3.26 -7.08 5.14
CA SER A 7 4.14 -7.83 6.05
C SER A 7 5.04 -8.82 5.29
N PRO A 8 6.31 -8.99 5.72
CA PRO A 8 7.15 -10.08 5.23
C PRO A 8 6.56 -11.48 5.47
N THR A 9 5.69 -11.66 6.46
CA THR A 9 5.04 -12.97 6.71
C THR A 9 4.11 -13.43 5.58
N LEU A 10 3.76 -12.56 4.65
CA LEU A 10 3.00 -12.95 3.46
C LEU A 10 3.78 -13.91 2.55
N ILE A 11 5.11 -13.91 2.63
CA ILE A 11 5.99 -14.66 1.74
C ILE A 11 6.66 -15.87 2.40
N GLY A 12 6.45 -16.10 3.68
CA GLY A 12 7.05 -17.22 4.41
C GLY A 12 6.31 -17.53 5.70
N ASP A 13 6.61 -18.68 6.29
CA ASP A 13 5.97 -19.15 7.52
C ASP A 13 6.81 -18.83 8.76
N LEU A 14 6.25 -18.00 9.64
CA LEU A 14 6.79 -17.73 11.00
C LEU A 14 5.88 -18.31 12.08
N GLY A 15 5.04 -19.28 11.75
CA GLY A 15 4.06 -19.85 12.69
C GLY A 15 2.86 -18.91 12.93
N VAL A 16 2.67 -17.90 12.09
CA VAL A 16 1.48 -17.03 12.11
C VAL A 16 0.47 -17.51 11.10
N LYS A 17 -0.80 -17.46 11.48
CA LYS A 17 -1.90 -17.77 10.57
C LYS A 17 -2.29 -16.51 9.80
N ASN A 18 -1.84 -16.39 8.56
CA ASN A 18 -2.25 -15.36 7.62
C ASN A 18 -2.84 -15.94 6.32
N ASP A 19 -3.27 -17.21 6.38
CA ASP A 19 -3.78 -17.97 5.22
C ASP A 19 -4.96 -17.29 4.54
N LYS A 20 -5.83 -16.62 5.30
CA LYS A 20 -6.97 -15.87 4.75
C LYS A 20 -6.50 -14.67 3.95
N THR A 21 -5.49 -13.95 4.45
CA THR A 21 -4.92 -12.79 3.78
C THR A 21 -4.20 -13.21 2.50
N VAL A 22 -3.36 -14.24 2.53
CA VAL A 22 -2.69 -14.77 1.33
C VAL A 22 -3.71 -15.29 0.31
N SER A 23 -4.74 -16.00 0.76
CA SER A 23 -5.83 -16.47 -0.10
C SER A 23 -6.61 -15.31 -0.73
N ALA A 24 -6.87 -14.24 0.03
CA ALA A 24 -7.53 -13.03 -0.46
C ALA A 24 -6.71 -12.31 -1.53
N LEU A 25 -5.39 -12.19 -1.34
CA LEU A 25 -4.48 -11.60 -2.33
C LEU A 25 -4.44 -12.41 -3.63
N ARG A 26 -4.42 -13.74 -3.54
CA ARG A 26 -4.48 -14.62 -4.71
C ARG A 26 -5.80 -14.49 -5.47
N SER A 27 -6.92 -14.50 -4.74
CA SER A 27 -8.26 -14.28 -5.34
C SER A 27 -8.37 -12.90 -6.01
N LEU A 28 -7.81 -11.87 -5.40
CA LEU A 28 -7.72 -10.55 -6.02
C LEU A 28 -6.93 -10.61 -7.34
N GLY A 29 -5.79 -11.31 -7.34
CA GLY A 29 -4.98 -11.51 -8.56
C GLY A 29 -5.78 -12.19 -9.67
N ASP A 30 -6.49 -13.27 -9.35
CA ASP A 30 -7.32 -14.01 -10.31
C ASP A 30 -8.46 -13.12 -10.89
N GLU A 31 -8.92 -12.08 -10.16
CA GLU A 31 -9.95 -11.14 -10.60
C GLU A 31 -9.42 -10.05 -11.53
N ILE A 32 -8.19 -9.53 -11.27
CA ILE A 32 -7.73 -8.28 -11.91
C ILE A 32 -6.59 -8.43 -12.90
N ARG A 33 -5.79 -9.52 -12.84
CA ARG A 33 -4.54 -9.63 -13.61
C ARG A 33 -4.73 -9.49 -15.12
N ASP A 34 -5.75 -10.17 -15.67
CA ASP A 34 -5.96 -10.23 -17.13
C ASP A 34 -6.46 -8.89 -17.73
N THR A 35 -6.88 -7.95 -16.88
CA THR A 35 -7.34 -6.63 -17.29
C THR A 35 -6.41 -5.50 -16.89
N THR A 36 -5.26 -5.81 -16.25
CA THR A 36 -4.31 -4.82 -15.76
C THR A 36 -3.12 -4.68 -16.70
N ASP A 37 -2.95 -3.49 -17.30
CA ASP A 37 -1.81 -3.18 -18.17
C ASP A 37 -0.58 -2.72 -17.38
N ALA A 38 -0.77 -2.11 -16.21
CA ALA A 38 0.30 -1.66 -15.33
C ALA A 38 -0.21 -1.44 -13.90
N VAL A 39 0.71 -1.50 -12.94
CA VAL A 39 0.47 -1.25 -11.51
C VAL A 39 1.14 0.05 -11.10
N ILE A 40 0.41 0.92 -10.40
CA ILE A 40 0.99 2.02 -9.61
C ILE A 40 0.88 1.61 -8.15
N ILE A 41 1.99 1.60 -7.41
CA ILE A 41 2.01 1.19 -6.02
C ILE A 41 2.71 2.21 -5.13
N MET A 42 2.02 2.63 -4.06
CA MET A 42 2.61 3.46 -3.01
C MET A 42 2.91 2.61 -1.79
N SER A 43 4.21 2.51 -1.45
CA SER A 43 4.68 1.81 -0.25
C SER A 43 5.10 2.80 0.84
N PRO A 44 4.78 2.56 2.13
CA PRO A 44 5.25 3.36 3.24
C PRO A 44 6.77 3.24 3.48
N HIS A 45 7.42 2.24 2.90
CA HIS A 45 8.87 2.02 2.97
C HIS A 45 9.63 2.92 2.00
N PHE A 46 9.07 3.25 0.85
CA PHE A 46 9.63 4.22 -0.07
C PHE A 46 9.31 5.64 0.43
N ARG A 47 10.28 6.25 1.06
CA ARG A 47 10.12 7.58 1.67
C ARG A 47 11.05 8.60 1.02
N THR A 48 10.50 9.76 0.70
CA THR A 48 11.25 10.91 0.17
C THR A 48 11.01 12.16 1.02
N SER A 49 11.78 13.21 0.76
CA SER A 49 11.73 14.50 1.44
C SER A 49 11.49 15.61 0.41
N GLY A 50 10.65 16.58 0.76
CA GLY A 50 10.35 17.77 -0.04
C GLY A 50 9.46 17.56 -1.26
N SER A 51 9.46 16.38 -1.88
CA SER A 51 8.59 16.03 -3.01
C SER A 51 8.35 14.54 -3.06
N PHE A 52 7.36 14.09 -3.83
CA PHE A 52 7.21 12.67 -4.12
C PHE A 52 8.35 12.14 -4.98
N GLY A 53 8.67 10.87 -4.80
CA GLY A 53 9.58 10.11 -5.64
C GLY A 53 8.84 9.09 -6.51
N ILE A 54 9.30 8.90 -7.73
CA ILE A 54 8.81 7.87 -8.64
C ILE A 54 9.99 7.10 -9.24
N VAL A 55 9.90 5.78 -9.27
CA VAL A 55 10.89 4.96 -9.95
C VAL A 55 10.48 4.80 -11.41
N SER A 56 11.34 5.24 -12.32
CA SER A 56 11.09 5.20 -13.78
C SER A 56 12.06 4.29 -14.52
N SER A 57 12.68 3.34 -13.82
CA SER A 57 13.55 2.33 -14.44
C SER A 57 12.71 1.29 -15.19
N PRO A 58 13.15 0.80 -16.35
CA PRO A 58 12.52 -0.34 -17.02
C PRO A 58 12.74 -1.66 -16.26
N TRP A 59 13.70 -1.70 -15.35
CA TRP A 59 14.03 -2.85 -14.50
C TRP A 59 13.99 -2.42 -13.05
N LEU A 60 13.18 -3.11 -12.25
CA LEU A 60 13.02 -2.82 -10.83
C LEU A 60 13.92 -3.75 -10.02
N LYS A 61 14.88 -3.18 -9.30
CA LYS A 61 15.67 -3.93 -8.33
C LYS A 61 14.79 -4.31 -7.15
N GLN A 62 14.69 -5.59 -6.84
CA GLN A 62 14.05 -6.05 -5.60
C GLN A 62 14.87 -5.64 -4.37
N ILE A 63 14.20 -5.10 -3.35
CA ILE A 63 14.82 -4.66 -2.10
C ILE A 63 14.27 -5.50 -0.95
N TYR A 64 15.17 -6.11 -0.17
CA TYR A 64 14.86 -6.84 1.06
C TYR A 64 15.16 -5.93 2.25
N ASP A 65 14.26 -5.00 2.51
CA ASP A 65 14.37 -3.99 3.57
C ASP A 65 13.74 -4.46 4.90
N PHE A 66 13.86 -5.75 5.18
CA PHE A 66 13.52 -6.40 6.45
C PHE A 66 14.71 -7.21 6.96
N TYR A 67 14.78 -7.43 8.27
CA TYR A 67 15.93 -8.04 8.92
C TYR A 67 15.51 -9.03 10.00
N GLY A 68 16.36 -10.05 10.24
CA GLY A 68 16.14 -11.05 11.30
C GLY A 68 15.13 -12.14 10.96
N PHE A 69 14.76 -12.27 9.68
CA PHE A 69 13.90 -13.34 9.16
C PHE A 69 14.75 -14.58 8.77
N PRO A 70 14.13 -15.78 8.69
CA PRO A 70 14.77 -16.98 8.15
C PRO A 70 15.34 -16.77 6.74
N SER A 71 16.35 -17.54 6.37
CA SER A 71 17.08 -17.38 5.10
C SER A 71 16.20 -17.54 3.86
N ASP A 72 15.21 -18.41 3.92
CA ASP A 72 14.26 -18.68 2.83
C ASP A 72 13.44 -17.45 2.42
N PHE A 73 13.20 -16.50 3.35
CA PHE A 73 12.56 -15.22 3.03
C PHE A 73 13.37 -14.37 2.05
N TYR A 74 14.70 -14.51 2.05
CA TYR A 74 15.62 -13.78 1.16
C TYR A 74 15.88 -14.50 -0.17
N GLU A 75 15.35 -15.70 -0.34
CA GLU A 75 15.47 -16.49 -1.58
C GLU A 75 14.33 -16.21 -2.56
N ILE A 76 13.23 -15.63 -2.09
CA ILE A 76 12.06 -15.32 -2.93
C ILE A 76 12.40 -14.20 -3.91
N LYS A 77 12.19 -14.45 -5.20
CA LYS A 77 12.44 -13.51 -6.28
C LYS A 77 11.12 -13.00 -6.86
N TYR A 78 11.02 -11.68 -6.99
CA TYR A 78 9.91 -11.00 -7.63
C TYR A 78 10.45 -9.74 -8.32
N GLU A 79 10.72 -9.82 -9.61
CA GLU A 79 11.39 -8.78 -10.39
C GLU A 79 10.55 -8.40 -11.62
N PRO A 80 9.40 -7.75 -11.45
CA PRO A 80 8.57 -7.31 -12.56
C PRO A 80 9.27 -6.20 -13.34
N PRO A 81 8.92 -5.98 -14.62
CA PRO A 81 9.38 -4.82 -15.34
C PRO A 81 8.84 -3.52 -14.73
N GLY A 82 9.55 -2.43 -14.91
CA GLY A 82 9.02 -1.09 -14.66
C GLY A 82 8.32 -0.52 -15.91
N ASP A 83 7.64 0.62 -15.73
CA ASP A 83 7.00 1.35 -16.82
C ASP A 83 7.50 2.80 -16.87
N PRO A 84 8.63 3.06 -17.57
CA PRO A 84 9.20 4.40 -17.67
C PRO A 84 8.28 5.43 -18.35
N ASP A 85 7.43 5.00 -19.28
CA ASP A 85 6.55 5.91 -20.00
C ASP A 85 5.36 6.32 -19.13
N LEU A 86 4.77 5.38 -18.36
CA LEU A 86 3.77 5.70 -17.37
C LEU A 86 4.35 6.60 -16.27
N ALA A 87 5.58 6.33 -15.81
CA ALA A 87 6.25 7.18 -14.82
C ALA A 87 6.47 8.61 -15.33
N LYS A 88 6.88 8.80 -16.59
CA LYS A 88 7.01 10.13 -17.22
C LYS A 88 5.66 10.84 -17.31
N GLU A 89 4.60 10.13 -17.67
CA GLU A 89 3.26 10.71 -17.76
C GLU A 89 2.78 11.17 -16.38
N ILE A 90 3.01 10.39 -15.32
CA ILE A 90 2.69 10.78 -13.94
C ILE A 90 3.48 12.02 -13.52
N MET A 91 4.79 12.11 -13.82
CA MET A 91 5.59 13.31 -13.54
C MET A 91 5.08 14.54 -14.30
N ARG A 92 4.69 14.39 -15.57
CA ARG A 92 4.09 15.46 -16.37
C ARG A 92 2.79 15.97 -15.73
N LEU A 93 1.88 15.05 -15.38
CA LEU A 93 0.64 15.38 -14.69
C LEU A 93 0.90 16.07 -13.34
N GLY A 94 1.90 15.61 -12.57
CA GLY A 94 2.33 16.27 -11.36
C GLY A 94 2.73 17.72 -11.59
N SER A 95 3.58 17.97 -12.58
CA SER A 95 4.05 19.31 -12.95
C SER A 95 2.89 20.24 -13.35
N GLU A 96 1.95 19.76 -14.16
CA GLU A 96 0.79 20.53 -14.61
C GLU A 96 -0.19 20.87 -13.48
N ASN A 97 -0.16 20.11 -12.38
CA ASN A 97 -1.03 20.31 -11.22
C ASN A 97 -0.26 20.83 -9.99
N SER A 98 0.96 21.33 -10.16
CA SER A 98 1.80 21.87 -9.09
C SER A 98 2.10 20.86 -7.97
N ILE A 99 2.18 19.56 -8.31
CA ILE A 99 2.59 18.49 -7.42
C ILE A 99 4.01 18.05 -7.81
N GLY A 100 4.98 18.28 -6.91
CA GLY A 100 6.35 17.88 -7.12
C GLY A 100 6.51 16.36 -7.12
N ILE A 101 6.94 15.79 -8.26
CA ILE A 101 7.27 14.37 -8.39
C ILE A 101 8.63 14.27 -9.06
N GLY A 102 9.63 13.81 -8.32
CA GLY A 102 10.99 13.64 -8.81
C GLY A 102 11.30 12.20 -9.18
N GLN A 103 12.10 12.01 -10.25
CA GLN A 103 12.63 10.70 -10.59
C GLN A 103 13.62 10.22 -9.52
N VAL A 104 13.49 8.96 -9.09
CA VAL A 104 14.40 8.31 -8.16
C VAL A 104 15.06 7.12 -8.88
N THR A 105 16.39 7.11 -8.85
CA THR A 105 17.20 6.09 -9.56
C THR A 105 17.89 5.09 -8.61
N ASN A 106 17.97 5.42 -7.33
CA ASN A 106 18.62 4.61 -6.30
C ASN A 106 17.63 3.81 -5.43
N TRP A 107 16.39 3.70 -5.84
CA TRP A 107 15.35 2.86 -5.24
C TRP A 107 14.88 1.81 -6.25
N GLY A 108 14.17 0.81 -5.75
CA GLY A 108 13.59 -0.25 -6.57
C GLY A 108 12.19 -0.61 -6.07
N LEU A 109 11.94 -1.89 -5.88
CA LEU A 109 10.70 -2.42 -5.34
C LEU A 109 10.97 -2.99 -3.95
N ASP A 110 10.58 -2.25 -2.90
CA ASP A 110 10.75 -2.65 -1.50
C ASP A 110 9.75 -3.75 -1.08
N HIS A 111 10.01 -4.40 0.06
CA HIS A 111 9.15 -5.51 0.48
C HIS A 111 7.71 -5.07 0.75
N GLY A 112 7.50 -3.84 1.19
CA GLY A 112 6.16 -3.30 1.37
C GLY A 112 5.35 -3.28 0.08
N ALA A 113 6.03 -3.24 -1.07
CA ALA A 113 5.40 -3.34 -2.37
C ALA A 113 5.38 -4.78 -2.90
N TRP A 114 6.52 -5.50 -2.94
CA TRP A 114 6.55 -6.78 -3.63
C TRP A 114 5.94 -7.94 -2.83
N SER A 115 5.88 -7.90 -1.50
CA SER A 115 5.32 -9.00 -0.72
C SER A 115 3.82 -9.28 -1.00
N PRO A 116 2.93 -8.30 -1.19
CA PRO A 116 1.59 -8.58 -1.69
C PRO A 116 1.55 -8.87 -3.21
N LEU A 117 2.40 -8.20 -4.01
CA LEU A 117 2.37 -8.34 -5.47
C LEU A 117 2.72 -9.75 -5.94
N VAL A 118 3.61 -10.47 -5.24
CA VAL A 118 3.98 -11.86 -5.56
C VAL A 118 2.78 -12.82 -5.50
N HIS A 119 1.72 -12.45 -4.78
CA HIS A 119 0.48 -13.22 -4.72
C HIS A 119 -0.56 -12.78 -5.76
N ILE A 120 -0.57 -11.48 -6.11
CA ILE A 120 -1.55 -10.88 -7.03
C ILE A 120 -1.10 -11.06 -8.48
N PHE A 121 0.14 -10.70 -8.81
CA PHE A 121 0.73 -10.78 -10.15
C PHE A 121 1.88 -11.80 -10.16
N ARG A 122 1.52 -13.07 -10.01
CA ARG A 122 2.44 -14.19 -9.70
C ARG A 122 3.55 -14.41 -10.74
N ASP A 123 3.28 -14.07 -11.99
CA ASP A 123 4.22 -14.29 -13.09
C ASP A 123 5.22 -13.12 -13.25
N ALA A 124 5.08 -12.06 -12.43
CA ALA A 124 5.91 -10.85 -12.47
C ALA A 124 6.02 -10.23 -13.88
N ASP A 125 4.97 -10.33 -14.68
CA ASP A 125 4.91 -9.87 -16.08
C ASP A 125 4.22 -8.52 -16.25
N VAL A 126 3.43 -8.09 -15.26
CA VAL A 126 2.74 -6.80 -15.27
C VAL A 126 3.70 -5.70 -14.81
N PRO A 127 3.91 -4.63 -15.60
CA PRO A 127 4.80 -3.53 -15.24
C PRO A 127 4.35 -2.80 -13.96
N VAL A 128 5.33 -2.40 -13.12
CA VAL A 128 5.08 -1.73 -11.85
C VAL A 128 5.77 -0.36 -11.81
N VAL A 129 5.07 0.65 -11.31
CA VAL A 129 5.60 1.99 -11.04
C VAL A 129 5.51 2.28 -9.54
N PRO A 130 6.63 2.18 -8.79
CA PRO A 130 6.69 2.52 -7.38
C PRO A 130 6.61 4.03 -7.16
N LEU A 131 5.75 4.45 -6.21
CA LEU A 131 5.61 5.82 -5.73
C LEU A 131 5.98 5.89 -4.24
N SER A 132 6.68 6.97 -3.84
CA SER A 132 7.00 7.23 -2.44
C SER A 132 5.84 7.86 -1.68
N ILE A 133 5.87 7.70 -0.35
CA ILE A 133 5.28 8.70 0.54
C ILE A 133 6.26 9.85 0.76
N CYS A 134 5.73 11.04 1.05
CA CYS A 134 6.50 12.20 1.46
C CYS A 134 5.82 12.86 2.67
N PRO A 135 6.18 12.47 3.92
CA PRO A 135 5.47 12.94 5.11
C PRO A 135 5.48 14.46 5.30
N GLU A 136 6.54 15.14 4.87
CA GLU A 136 6.74 16.57 5.05
C GLU A 136 5.70 17.43 4.31
N ILE A 137 5.21 16.96 3.16
CA ILE A 137 4.22 17.70 2.37
C ILE A 137 2.77 17.42 2.79
N GLY A 138 2.59 16.52 3.77
CA GLY A 138 1.32 16.26 4.44
C GLY A 138 0.29 15.43 3.68
N PRO A 139 -0.85 15.12 4.34
CA PRO A 139 -1.84 14.19 3.83
C PRO A 139 -2.60 14.71 2.60
N GLN A 140 -2.84 16.01 2.51
CA GLN A 140 -3.59 16.59 1.40
C GLN A 140 -2.88 16.43 0.05
N ALA A 141 -1.54 16.53 0.05
CA ALA A 141 -0.74 16.30 -1.16
C ALA A 141 -0.88 14.84 -1.66
N HIS A 142 -0.97 13.87 -0.74
CA HIS A 142 -1.20 12.47 -1.09
C HIS A 142 -2.59 12.24 -1.70
N VAL A 143 -3.62 12.92 -1.19
CA VAL A 143 -4.96 12.91 -1.80
C VAL A 143 -4.91 13.51 -3.22
N LEU A 144 -4.22 14.64 -3.40
CA LEU A 144 -4.08 15.27 -4.72
C LEU A 144 -3.32 14.35 -5.70
N LEU A 145 -2.23 13.72 -5.26
CA LEU A 145 -1.51 12.76 -6.08
C LEU A 145 -2.41 11.59 -6.48
N GLY A 146 -3.19 11.04 -5.55
CA GLY A 146 -4.17 9.98 -5.87
C GLY A 146 -5.19 10.40 -6.93
N LYS A 147 -5.68 11.64 -6.87
CA LYS A 147 -6.61 12.19 -7.89
C LYS A 147 -5.98 12.22 -9.29
N LEU A 148 -4.69 12.53 -9.39
CA LEU A 148 -3.99 12.54 -10.70
C LEU A 148 -4.00 11.18 -11.38
N MET A 149 -4.01 10.07 -10.62
CA MET A 149 -4.01 8.72 -11.18
C MET A 149 -5.30 8.38 -11.92
N ARG A 150 -6.34 9.22 -11.78
CA ARG A 150 -7.60 9.08 -12.54
C ARG A 150 -7.62 9.89 -13.84
N SER A 151 -6.51 10.48 -14.24
CA SER A 151 -6.44 11.31 -15.44
C SER A 151 -6.74 10.49 -16.70
N GLN A 152 -7.60 11.05 -17.55
CA GLN A 152 -7.92 10.46 -18.86
C GLN A 152 -6.72 10.45 -19.84
N SER A 153 -5.62 11.15 -19.51
CA SER A 153 -4.39 11.07 -20.30
C SER A 153 -3.65 9.75 -20.14
N ILE A 154 -3.87 9.06 -19.01
CA ILE A 154 -3.35 7.70 -18.81
C ILE A 154 -4.23 6.75 -19.61
N LYS A 155 -3.67 6.17 -20.67
CA LYS A 155 -4.38 5.32 -21.63
C LYS A 155 -4.34 3.83 -21.31
N LYS A 156 -3.70 3.45 -20.22
CA LYS A 156 -3.59 2.08 -19.73
C LYS A 156 -4.67 1.78 -18.70
N ASN A 157 -5.10 0.53 -18.63
CA ASN A 157 -5.87 0.03 -17.50
C ASN A 157 -4.94 -0.18 -16.31
N ILE A 158 -4.86 0.81 -15.43
CA ILE A 158 -3.96 0.77 -14.28
C ILE A 158 -4.64 0.23 -13.04
N CYS A 159 -3.95 -0.68 -12.35
CA CYS A 159 -4.28 -1.06 -10.99
C CYS A 159 -3.55 -0.11 -10.03
N ILE A 160 -4.31 0.68 -9.25
CA ILE A 160 -3.76 1.61 -8.26
C ILE A 160 -3.79 0.93 -6.90
N LEU A 161 -2.62 0.76 -6.32
CA LEU A 161 -2.40 0.09 -5.05
C LEU A 161 -1.69 1.01 -4.05
N SER A 162 -2.01 0.83 -2.79
CA SER A 162 -1.13 1.26 -1.71
C SER A 162 -1.05 0.19 -0.65
N THR A 163 0.05 0.18 0.09
CA THR A 163 0.29 -0.83 1.11
C THR A 163 0.48 -0.21 2.49
N GLY A 164 0.28 -1.00 3.51
CA GLY A 164 0.49 -0.62 4.89
C GLY A 164 -0.41 -1.37 5.87
N SER A 165 -0.23 -1.06 7.14
CA SER A 165 -1.00 -1.62 8.24
C SER A 165 -1.78 -0.53 8.97
N LEU A 166 -3.08 -0.76 9.22
CA LEU A 166 -3.92 0.15 10.01
C LEU A 166 -3.55 0.11 11.51
N ILE A 167 -3.08 -1.04 11.99
CA ILE A 167 -2.35 -1.18 13.25
C ILE A 167 -0.92 -1.53 12.92
N HIS A 168 0.06 -0.78 13.44
CA HIS A 168 1.49 -1.04 13.21
C HIS A 168 2.29 -0.80 14.50
N ARG A 169 2.18 -1.75 15.43
CA ARG A 169 2.71 -1.71 16.80
C ARG A 169 3.83 -2.74 16.97
N LEU A 170 4.84 -2.70 16.10
CA LEU A 170 6.00 -3.61 16.17
C LEU A 170 6.75 -3.53 17.51
N ASP A 171 6.61 -2.43 18.25
CA ASP A 171 7.11 -2.29 19.60
C ASP A 171 6.50 -3.32 20.58
N LEU A 172 5.26 -3.76 20.35
CA LEU A 172 4.59 -4.78 21.17
C LEU A 172 5.20 -6.16 20.95
N PHE A 173 5.51 -6.50 19.69
CA PHE A 173 6.21 -7.73 19.34
C PHE A 173 7.60 -7.78 19.98
N GLN A 174 8.37 -6.70 19.87
CA GLN A 174 9.70 -6.58 20.47
C GLN A 174 9.71 -6.70 22.01
N ARG A 175 8.61 -6.34 22.67
CA ARG A 175 8.42 -6.43 24.13
C ARG A 175 7.86 -7.77 24.61
N GLY A 176 7.91 -8.83 23.81
CA GLY A 176 7.44 -10.16 24.16
C GLY A 176 5.99 -10.44 23.77
N ASN A 177 5.59 -9.93 22.60
CA ASN A 177 4.26 -10.20 22.01
C ASN A 177 3.09 -9.81 22.92
N GLN A 178 3.11 -8.58 23.42
CA GLN A 178 2.02 -8.03 24.25
C GLN A 178 0.72 -7.97 23.46
N GLU A 179 -0.40 -7.98 24.15
CA GLU A 179 -1.72 -7.86 23.53
C GLU A 179 -1.88 -6.52 22.79
N THR A 180 -2.60 -6.55 21.68
CA THR A 180 -2.98 -5.33 20.94
C THR A 180 -3.79 -4.40 21.86
N PRO A 181 -3.40 -3.12 22.00
CA PRO A 181 -4.17 -2.19 22.83
C PRO A 181 -5.63 -2.09 22.37
N PRO A 182 -6.61 -2.09 23.28
CA PRO A 182 -8.02 -1.95 22.91
C PRO A 182 -8.32 -0.76 22.01
N ALA A 183 -7.69 0.39 22.26
CA ALA A 183 -7.82 1.57 21.40
C ALA A 183 -7.27 1.37 19.98
N ALA A 184 -6.23 0.53 19.79
CA ALA A 184 -5.75 0.18 18.46
C ALA A 184 -6.75 -0.71 17.71
N VAL A 185 -7.37 -1.66 18.41
CA VAL A 185 -8.45 -2.50 17.85
C VAL A 185 -9.68 -1.63 17.53
N GLU A 186 -10.01 -0.67 18.37
CA GLU A 186 -11.07 0.31 18.11
C GLU A 186 -10.80 1.09 16.82
N TYR A 187 -9.56 1.59 16.62
CA TYR A 187 -9.17 2.26 15.39
C TYR A 187 -9.38 1.37 14.15
N LEU A 188 -8.93 0.12 14.20
CA LEU A 188 -9.12 -0.82 13.10
C LEU A 188 -10.62 -1.01 12.79
N ASN A 189 -11.44 -1.22 13.81
CA ASN A 189 -12.88 -1.41 13.65
C ASN A 189 -13.55 -0.16 13.05
N LEU A 190 -13.13 1.04 13.44
CA LEU A 190 -13.61 2.30 12.86
C LEU A 190 -13.24 2.41 11.38
N CYS A 191 -12.01 2.03 11.00
CA CYS A 191 -11.60 1.99 9.60
C CYS A 191 -12.45 1.01 8.79
N ILE A 192 -12.65 -0.21 9.30
CA ILE A 192 -13.48 -1.25 8.65
C ILE A 192 -14.93 -0.76 8.48
N SER A 193 -15.51 -0.15 9.51
CA SER A 193 -16.85 0.45 9.44
C SER A 193 -16.92 1.56 8.39
N ALA A 194 -15.94 2.46 8.36
CA ALA A 194 -15.84 3.54 7.40
C ALA A 194 -15.75 3.04 5.94
N PHE A 195 -14.97 1.98 5.71
CA PHE A 195 -14.90 1.34 4.40
C PHE A 195 -16.24 0.77 3.98
N ASN A 196 -16.91 0.00 4.84
CA ASN A 196 -18.21 -0.59 4.56
C ASN A 196 -19.32 0.46 4.28
N GLU A 197 -19.21 1.64 4.90
CA GLU A 197 -20.17 2.73 4.75
C GLU A 197 -19.81 3.70 3.61
N GLY A 198 -18.63 3.55 2.99
CA GLY A 198 -18.17 4.48 1.96
C GLY A 198 -17.89 5.89 2.48
N ASN A 199 -17.38 6.00 3.72
CA ASN A 199 -17.24 7.27 4.44
C ASN A 199 -15.83 7.48 4.99
N TRP A 200 -15.00 8.25 4.26
CA TRP A 200 -13.64 8.60 4.67
C TRP A 200 -13.57 9.45 5.95
N GLU A 201 -14.56 10.32 6.18
CA GLU A 201 -14.51 11.23 7.32
C GLU A 201 -14.51 10.50 8.67
N LYS A 202 -15.14 9.33 8.75
CA LYS A 202 -15.08 8.49 9.95
C LYS A 202 -13.66 8.12 10.35
N ILE A 203 -12.75 7.93 9.39
CA ILE A 203 -11.35 7.64 9.64
C ILE A 203 -10.60 8.89 10.07
N TRP A 204 -10.86 10.01 9.36
CA TRP A 204 -10.08 11.23 9.58
C TRP A 204 -10.48 12.02 10.82
N ASN A 205 -11.68 11.76 11.34
CA ASN A 205 -12.21 12.38 12.56
C ASN A 205 -12.02 11.50 13.82
N VAL A 206 -11.26 10.39 13.72
CA VAL A 206 -10.93 9.56 14.89
C VAL A 206 -10.06 10.36 15.86
N PRO A 207 -10.35 10.31 17.20
CA PRO A 207 -9.55 10.99 18.20
C PRO A 207 -8.04 10.67 18.08
N PRO A 208 -7.15 11.66 18.23
CA PRO A 208 -5.70 11.47 18.02
C PRO A 208 -5.04 10.44 18.93
N ASP A 209 -5.58 10.22 20.13
CA ASP A 209 -5.10 9.20 21.09
C ASP A 209 -5.40 7.78 20.61
N ILE A 210 -6.55 7.55 20.00
CA ILE A 210 -6.93 6.28 19.39
C ILE A 210 -6.03 6.00 18.17
N VAL A 211 -5.82 7.00 17.31
CA VAL A 211 -4.90 6.87 16.15
C VAL A 211 -3.47 6.58 16.63
N ARG A 212 -2.99 7.27 17.66
CA ARG A 212 -1.66 7.02 18.25
C ARG A 212 -1.54 5.61 18.82
N ALA A 213 -2.59 5.08 19.44
CA ALA A 213 -2.59 3.72 19.98
C ALA A 213 -2.42 2.68 18.86
N ALA A 214 -3.00 2.89 17.70
CA ALA A 214 -2.87 2.02 16.54
C ALA A 214 -1.53 2.23 15.79
N SER A 215 -0.99 3.46 15.83
CA SER A 215 0.24 3.84 15.11
C SER A 215 0.22 3.42 13.63
N PRO A 216 -0.79 3.80 12.84
CA PRO A 216 -0.93 3.32 11.48
C PRO A 216 0.31 3.62 10.63
N GLU A 217 0.69 2.67 9.80
CA GLU A 217 1.92 2.71 9.05
C GLU A 217 1.95 3.88 8.05
N GLY A 218 3.12 4.52 7.92
CA GLY A 218 3.26 5.70 7.08
C GLY A 218 2.32 6.85 7.48
N HIS A 219 1.82 6.89 8.73
CA HIS A 219 0.86 7.89 9.22
C HIS A 219 -0.42 7.97 8.37
N ASN A 220 -0.90 6.85 7.86
CA ASN A 220 -2.04 6.76 6.92
C ASN A 220 -1.83 7.47 5.56
N LEU A 221 -0.63 7.90 5.22
CA LEU A 221 -0.40 8.57 3.94
C LEU A 221 -0.69 7.68 2.72
N PRO A 222 -0.36 6.36 2.74
CA PRO A 222 -0.79 5.45 1.68
C PRO A 222 -2.32 5.37 1.54
N LEU A 223 -3.05 5.39 2.66
CA LEU A 223 -4.51 5.38 2.64
C LEU A 223 -5.08 6.72 2.11
N ARG A 224 -4.42 7.87 2.39
CA ARG A 224 -4.77 9.17 1.81
C ARG A 224 -4.58 9.19 0.29
N PHE A 225 -3.55 8.54 -0.22
CA PHE A 225 -3.36 8.38 -1.66
C PHE A 225 -4.52 7.57 -2.28
N ILE A 226 -4.94 6.46 -1.66
CA ILE A 226 -6.10 5.68 -2.10
C ILE A 226 -7.38 6.52 -2.04
N GLN A 227 -7.60 7.30 -0.98
CA GLN A 227 -8.74 8.23 -0.92
C GLN A 227 -8.80 9.12 -2.15
N GLY A 228 -7.67 9.71 -2.55
CA GLY A 228 -7.58 10.54 -3.73
C GLY A 228 -7.91 9.79 -5.02
N ALA A 229 -7.37 8.60 -5.16
CA ALA A 229 -7.60 7.75 -6.34
C ALA A 229 -9.04 7.24 -6.43
N VAL A 230 -9.67 6.95 -5.30
CA VAL A 230 -11.06 6.46 -5.23
C VAL A 230 -12.06 7.62 -5.35
N GLY A 231 -11.82 8.73 -4.67
CA GLY A 231 -12.73 9.87 -4.54
C GLY A 231 -13.57 9.78 -3.28
N GLU A 232 -14.51 10.76 -3.15
CA GLU A 232 -15.30 10.93 -1.92
C GLU A 232 -16.43 9.89 -1.80
N LYS A 233 -16.99 9.43 -2.92
CA LYS A 233 -18.07 8.44 -2.96
C LYS A 233 -17.53 7.13 -3.49
N PHE A 234 -17.67 6.07 -2.72
CA PHE A 234 -17.14 4.78 -3.09
C PHE A 234 -17.95 3.62 -2.49
N LYS A 235 -17.75 2.46 -3.06
CA LYS A 235 -18.03 1.16 -2.44
C LYS A 235 -16.74 0.46 -2.11
N SER A 236 -16.75 -0.41 -1.13
CA SER A 236 -15.61 -1.25 -0.82
C SER A 236 -16.00 -2.70 -0.60
N ARG A 237 -15.02 -3.57 -0.75
CA ARG A 237 -15.10 -4.99 -0.45
C ARG A 237 -13.87 -5.39 0.35
N ILE A 238 -14.07 -5.76 1.60
CA ILE A 238 -13.00 -6.23 2.48
C ILE A 238 -12.82 -7.72 2.23
N LEU A 239 -11.64 -8.11 1.74
CA LEU A 239 -11.32 -9.50 1.42
C LEU A 239 -10.72 -10.24 2.61
N SER A 240 -9.89 -9.54 3.41
CA SER A 240 -9.31 -10.07 4.64
C SER A 240 -9.07 -8.96 5.64
N ASN A 241 -9.07 -9.33 6.93
CA ASN A 241 -8.72 -8.45 8.03
C ASN A 241 -8.25 -9.32 9.21
N GLU A 242 -6.95 -9.51 9.32
CA GLU A 242 -6.29 -10.31 10.36
C GLU A 242 -5.33 -9.41 11.14
N ILE A 243 -4.98 -9.82 12.36
CA ILE A 243 -3.91 -9.18 13.15
C ILE A 243 -2.84 -10.23 13.40
N GLU A 244 -1.61 -9.94 13.00
CA GLU A 244 -0.47 -10.78 13.24
C GLU A 244 0.32 -10.32 14.46
N PHE A 245 0.88 -11.25 15.23
CA PHE A 245 1.71 -11.00 16.41
C PHE A 245 1.11 -9.99 17.41
N ASN A 246 -0.21 -9.80 17.43
CA ASN A 246 -0.89 -8.75 18.19
C ASN A 246 -0.37 -7.33 17.88
N ALA A 247 0.35 -7.14 16.78
CA ALA A 247 1.13 -5.94 16.50
C ALA A 247 0.80 -5.26 15.16
N ALA A 248 0.42 -6.01 14.13
CA ALA A 248 0.16 -5.44 12.80
C ALA A 248 -1.14 -5.98 12.19
N SER A 249 -1.91 -5.11 11.55
CA SER A 249 -3.12 -5.53 10.83
C SER A 249 -2.79 -5.89 9.39
N LEU A 250 -3.35 -7.02 8.93
CA LEU A 250 -3.29 -7.50 7.55
C LEU A 250 -4.67 -7.29 6.91
N THR A 251 -4.88 -6.09 6.38
CA THR A 251 -6.18 -5.69 5.81
C THR A 251 -6.09 -5.60 4.29
N THR A 252 -6.93 -6.35 3.57
CA THR A 252 -7.05 -6.31 2.11
C THR A 252 -8.41 -5.74 1.73
N VAL A 253 -8.42 -4.58 1.07
CA VAL A 253 -9.64 -3.89 0.66
C VAL A 253 -9.58 -3.50 -0.80
N ILE A 254 -10.66 -3.78 -1.53
CA ILE A 254 -10.91 -3.24 -2.87
C ILE A 254 -11.85 -2.04 -2.74
N PHE A 255 -11.56 -1.00 -3.49
CA PHE A 255 -12.39 0.21 -3.58
C PHE A 255 -12.83 0.45 -5.02
N GLU A 256 -14.07 0.83 -5.18
CA GLU A 256 -14.70 1.23 -6.45
C GLU A 256 -15.26 2.65 -6.32
N SER A 257 -14.85 3.55 -7.21
CA SER A 257 -15.41 4.90 -7.29
C SER A 257 -16.85 4.86 -7.78
N LEU A 258 -17.72 5.69 -7.21
CA LEU A 258 -19.13 5.85 -7.61
C LEU A 258 -19.34 7.10 -8.46
#